data_6b4f074efcfdb716b7ffe652c9569fd8
#
_entry.id   6b4f074efcfdb716b7ffe652c9569fd8
#
_cell.length_a   1.000
_cell.length_b   1.000
_cell.length_c   1.000
_cell.angle_alpha   90.00
_cell.angle_beta   90.00
_cell.angle_gamma   90.00
#
_symmetry.space_group_name_H-M   'P 1'
#
loop_
_entity.id
_entity.type
_entity.pdbx_description
1 polymer ?
#
loop_
_entity_poly.entity_id
_entity_poly.type
_entity_poly.pdbx_seq_one_letter_code
_entity_poly.pdbx_strand_id
1 'polypeptide(L)'
;VAEIPLADVAGAVLIEAAREAARNAHAPYSNFAVGAALLLSDGEIVTGANFENASYGLSLCAETVALATANSRGSLRDIVALGVIGGRIDGDRLIGDSPVRPCGRCRQLLAEAAQLGGRDIVVHCASA
;
A
#
# COMPACT_ATOMS: atom_id res chain seq x y z
N VAL A 1 27.74 16.05 5.14
CA VAL A 1 26.84 15.01 5.65
C VAL A 1 25.71 14.79 4.66
N ALA A 2 25.56 13.58 4.17
CA ALA A 2 24.48 13.25 3.26
C ALA A 2 23.17 13.08 4.04
N GLU A 3 22.09 13.68 3.55
CA GLU A 3 20.78 13.47 4.12
C GLU A 3 20.20 12.15 3.61
N ILE A 4 19.55 11.40 4.51
CA ILE A 4 18.81 10.20 4.11
C ILE A 4 17.43 10.65 3.61
N PRO A 5 17.04 10.28 2.38
CA PRO A 5 15.72 10.65 1.87
C PRO A 5 14.60 10.19 2.79
N LEU A 6 13.57 10.99 2.93
CA LEU A 6 12.40 10.67 3.75
C LEU A 6 11.82 9.31 3.39
N ALA A 7 11.76 8.99 2.10
CA ALA A 7 11.24 7.73 1.60
C ALA A 7 12.00 6.51 2.14
N ASP A 8 13.32 6.64 2.36
CA ASP A 8 14.16 5.51 2.80
C ASP A 8 14.07 5.28 4.31
N VAL A 9 13.89 6.33 5.11
CA VAL A 9 13.79 6.19 6.58
C VAL A 9 12.39 5.82 7.05
N ALA A 10 11.39 5.97 6.22
CA ALA A 10 9.99 5.75 6.57
C ALA A 10 9.54 4.29 6.43
N GLY A 11 10.41 3.39 5.95
CA GLY A 11 10.01 2.01 5.63
C GLY A 11 9.31 1.29 6.78
N ALA A 12 9.88 1.30 7.98
CA ALA A 12 9.29 0.63 9.14
C ALA A 12 7.95 1.25 9.53
N VAL A 13 7.83 2.56 9.49
CA VAL A 13 6.59 3.28 9.81
C VAL A 13 5.50 2.94 8.79
N LEU A 14 5.83 2.91 7.51
CA LEU A 14 4.89 2.56 6.45
C LEU A 14 4.42 1.11 6.57
N ILE A 15 5.32 0.18 6.89
CA ILE A 15 4.96 -1.22 7.08
C ILE A 15 4.01 -1.38 8.26
N GLU A 16 4.23 -0.68 9.37
CA GLU A 16 3.30 -0.72 10.50
C GLU A 16 1.94 -0.12 10.16
N ALA A 17 1.90 0.99 9.45
CA ALA A 17 0.65 1.60 9.00
C ALA A 17 -0.09 0.66 8.03
N ALA A 18 0.63 -0.01 7.14
CA ALA A 18 0.06 -0.99 6.23
C ALA A 18 -0.50 -2.20 6.99
N ARG A 19 0.22 -2.68 8.01
CA ARG A 19 -0.24 -3.79 8.85
C ARG A 19 -1.54 -3.44 9.57
N GLU A 20 -1.63 -2.26 10.12
CA GLU A 20 -2.84 -1.77 10.77
C GLU A 20 -4.01 -1.67 9.78
N ALA A 21 -3.77 -1.15 8.58
CA ALA A 21 -4.78 -1.05 7.54
C ALA A 21 -5.29 -2.43 7.11
N ALA A 22 -4.42 -3.43 7.04
CA ALA A 22 -4.79 -4.78 6.63
C ALA A 22 -5.86 -5.41 7.53
N ARG A 23 -6.00 -4.96 8.76
CA ARG A 23 -7.05 -5.44 9.68
C ARG A 23 -8.45 -5.13 9.18
N ASN A 24 -8.59 -4.11 8.34
CA ASN A 24 -9.87 -3.69 7.79
C ASN A 24 -10.14 -4.28 6.41
N ALA A 25 -9.29 -5.19 5.92
CA ALA A 25 -9.48 -5.81 4.62
C ALA A 25 -10.80 -6.58 4.54
N HIS A 26 -11.48 -6.43 3.42
CA HIS A 26 -12.65 -7.23 3.10
C HIS A 26 -12.21 -8.29 2.09
N ALA A 27 -11.86 -9.48 2.58
CA ALA A 27 -11.28 -10.55 1.77
C ALA A 27 -11.96 -11.90 2.01
N PRO A 28 -13.32 -11.99 1.86
CA PRO A 28 -14.04 -13.21 2.18
C PRO A 28 -13.81 -14.35 1.19
N TYR A 29 -13.27 -14.05 0.00
CA TYR A 29 -13.06 -15.05 -1.05
C TYR A 29 -11.68 -15.67 -1.01
N SER A 30 -10.64 -14.84 -0.84
CA SER A 30 -9.25 -15.30 -0.81
C SER A 30 -8.77 -15.66 0.59
N ASN A 31 -9.38 -15.10 1.61
CA ASN A 31 -8.92 -15.17 3.00
C ASN A 31 -7.50 -14.61 3.17
N PHE A 32 -7.12 -13.66 2.31
CA PHE A 32 -5.81 -13.05 2.30
C PHE A 32 -5.96 -11.54 2.41
N ALA A 33 -5.48 -10.96 3.50
CA ALA A 33 -5.57 -9.52 3.76
C ALA A 33 -4.28 -8.84 3.35
N VAL A 34 -4.43 -7.70 2.66
CA VAL A 34 -3.31 -6.84 2.25
C VAL A 34 -3.58 -5.44 2.76
N GLY A 35 -2.55 -4.82 3.29
CA GLY A 35 -2.57 -3.42 3.66
C GLY A 35 -1.51 -2.65 2.91
N ALA A 36 -1.80 -1.41 2.62
CA ALA A 36 -0.88 -0.50 1.95
C ALA A 36 -0.88 0.85 2.66
N ALA A 37 0.28 1.50 2.68
CA ALA A 37 0.43 2.84 3.24
C ALA A 37 1.30 3.66 2.30
N LEU A 38 0.80 4.83 1.92
CA LEU A 38 1.52 5.79 1.09
C LEU A 38 2.06 6.90 1.98
N LEU A 39 3.32 7.26 1.78
CA LEU A 39 3.91 8.44 2.38
C LEU A 39 3.82 9.59 1.38
N LEU A 40 3.25 10.70 1.81
CA LEU A 40 3.18 11.93 1.03
C LEU A 40 4.37 12.83 1.37
N SER A 41 4.68 13.74 0.46
CA SER A 41 5.85 14.64 0.60
C SER A 41 5.77 15.55 1.81
N ASP A 42 4.57 15.81 2.35
CA ASP A 42 4.38 16.60 3.57
C ASP A 42 4.49 15.76 4.87
N GLY A 43 4.74 14.46 4.74
CA GLY A 43 4.85 13.52 5.86
C GLY A 43 3.55 12.83 6.24
N GLU A 44 2.42 13.18 5.64
CA GLU A 44 1.17 12.47 5.88
C GLU A 44 1.19 11.07 5.31
N ILE A 45 0.43 10.16 5.92
CA ILE A 45 0.29 8.77 5.50
C ILE A 45 -1.16 8.51 5.10
N VAL A 46 -1.34 7.91 3.93
CA VAL A 46 -2.65 7.51 3.40
C VAL A 46 -2.66 6.00 3.27
N THR A 47 -3.65 5.33 3.83
CA THR A 47 -3.69 3.87 3.86
C THR A 47 -4.81 3.31 3.00
N GLY A 48 -4.69 2.02 2.69
CA GLY A 48 -5.70 1.24 2.00
C GLY A 48 -5.61 -0.22 2.41
N ALA A 49 -6.73 -0.92 2.28
CA ALA A 49 -6.82 -2.35 2.48
C ALA A 49 -7.52 -2.96 1.28
N ASN A 50 -7.24 -4.24 0.97
CA ASN A 50 -7.90 -4.86 -0.16
C ASN A 50 -9.40 -5.03 0.09
N PHE A 51 -10.15 -4.92 -1.00
CA PHE A 51 -11.61 -4.89 -1.00
C PHE A 51 -12.09 -5.83 -2.10
N GLU A 52 -12.47 -7.03 -1.72
CA GLU A 52 -12.93 -8.04 -2.66
C GLU A 52 -14.43 -7.93 -2.91
N ASN A 53 -14.86 -8.45 -4.05
CA ASN A 53 -16.25 -8.48 -4.43
C ASN A 53 -16.54 -9.80 -5.14
N ALA A 54 -17.78 -10.28 -5.02
CA ALA A 54 -18.22 -11.50 -5.71
C ALA A 54 -18.05 -11.36 -7.24
N SER A 55 -18.19 -10.15 -7.77
CA SER A 55 -17.79 -9.84 -9.14
C SER A 55 -16.30 -9.54 -9.13
N TYR A 56 -15.50 -10.53 -9.48
CA TYR A 56 -14.05 -10.50 -9.31
C TYR A 56 -13.39 -9.25 -9.92
N GLY A 57 -13.87 -8.83 -11.09
CA GLY A 57 -13.33 -7.64 -11.76
C GLY A 57 -13.53 -6.33 -11.00
N LEU A 58 -14.42 -6.29 -10.02
CA LEU A 58 -14.65 -5.12 -9.17
C LEU A 58 -13.78 -5.10 -7.93
N SER A 59 -13.06 -6.19 -7.64
CA SER A 59 -12.15 -6.24 -6.49
C SER A 59 -11.02 -5.25 -6.66
N LEU A 60 -10.62 -4.62 -5.55
CA LEU A 60 -9.55 -3.64 -5.53
C LEU A 60 -8.42 -4.10 -4.60
N CYS A 61 -7.18 -3.97 -5.09
CA CYS A 61 -5.99 -4.19 -4.28
C CYS A 61 -5.83 -3.07 -3.25
N ALA A 62 -5.15 -3.34 -2.14
CA ALA A 62 -4.88 -2.36 -1.10
C ALA A 62 -4.16 -1.11 -1.65
N GLU A 63 -3.19 -1.32 -2.52
CA GLU A 63 -2.42 -0.24 -3.14
C GLU A 63 -3.33 0.66 -3.99
N THR A 64 -4.24 0.07 -4.75
CA THR A 64 -5.22 0.82 -5.56
C THR A 64 -6.13 1.65 -4.65
N VAL A 65 -6.60 1.09 -3.55
CA VAL A 65 -7.44 1.83 -2.59
C VAL A 65 -6.68 3.02 -2.01
N ALA A 66 -5.42 2.81 -1.61
CA ALA A 66 -4.59 3.89 -1.07
C ALA A 66 -4.35 4.99 -2.11
N LEU A 67 -4.02 4.61 -3.35
CA LEU A 67 -3.81 5.56 -4.45
C LEU A 67 -5.07 6.34 -4.78
N ALA A 68 -6.22 5.67 -4.84
CA ALA A 68 -7.50 6.32 -5.09
C ALA A 68 -7.86 7.31 -3.97
N THR A 69 -7.54 6.95 -2.73
CA THR A 69 -7.75 7.84 -1.58
C THR A 69 -6.86 9.08 -1.67
N ALA A 70 -5.58 8.89 -2.01
CA ALA A 70 -4.66 10.02 -2.22
C ALA A 70 -5.15 10.92 -3.35
N ASN A 71 -5.65 10.33 -4.43
CA ASN A 71 -6.23 11.09 -5.53
C ASN A 71 -7.43 11.92 -5.08
N SER A 72 -8.33 11.34 -4.30
CA SER A 72 -9.52 12.05 -3.79
C SER A 72 -9.14 13.22 -2.88
N ARG A 73 -8.01 13.12 -2.21
CA ARG A 73 -7.47 14.17 -1.33
C ARG A 73 -6.67 15.23 -2.10
N GLY A 74 -6.50 15.07 -3.41
CA GLY A 74 -5.71 15.97 -4.22
C GLY A 74 -4.21 15.75 -4.12
N SER A 75 -3.77 14.57 -3.65
CA SER A 75 -2.36 14.30 -3.32
C SER A 75 -1.70 13.24 -4.20
N LEU A 76 -2.30 12.89 -5.33
CA LEU A 76 -1.75 11.84 -6.19
C LEU A 76 -0.33 12.14 -6.66
N ARG A 77 0.01 13.42 -6.82
CA ARG A 77 1.34 13.85 -7.30
C ARG A 77 2.39 13.96 -6.19
N ASP A 78 1.98 13.75 -4.93
CA ASP A 78 2.83 14.01 -3.77
C ASP A 78 3.35 12.73 -3.12
N ILE A 79 3.16 11.57 -3.75
CA ILE A 79 3.54 10.27 -3.20
C ILE A 79 5.04 10.07 -3.33
N VAL A 80 5.72 9.76 -2.23
CA VAL A 80 7.18 9.53 -2.22
C VAL A 80 7.54 8.09 -1.89
N ALA A 81 6.68 7.35 -1.18
CA ALA A 81 6.95 5.96 -0.83
C ALA A 81 5.66 5.18 -0.60
N LEU A 82 5.77 3.86 -0.70
CA LEU A 82 4.69 2.92 -0.42
C LEU A 82 5.23 1.81 0.47
N GLY A 83 4.46 1.44 1.49
CA GLY A 83 4.67 0.20 2.25
C GLY A 83 3.51 -0.74 2.00
N VAL A 84 3.80 -2.03 1.82
CA VAL A 84 2.78 -3.04 1.59
C VAL A 84 3.11 -4.31 2.36
N ILE A 85 2.10 -4.87 3.01
CA ILE A 85 2.18 -6.18 3.68
C ILE A 85 0.95 -7.00 3.34
N GLY A 86 1.05 -8.29 3.54
CA GLY A 86 -0.12 -9.15 3.41
C GLY A 86 0.11 -10.50 4.04
N GLY A 87 -0.99 -11.17 4.36
CA GLY A 87 -0.96 -12.48 4.95
C GLY A 87 -2.34 -13.14 4.96
N ARG A 88 -2.32 -14.46 5.18
CA ARG A 88 -3.55 -15.21 5.31
C ARG A 88 -4.22 -14.86 6.64
N ILE A 89 -5.52 -14.70 6.61
CA ILE A 89 -6.31 -14.38 7.80
C ILE A 89 -6.46 -15.65 8.65
N ASP A 90 -6.09 -15.54 9.92
CA ASP A 90 -6.25 -16.59 10.93
C ASP A 90 -6.81 -15.96 12.21
N GLY A 91 -8.13 -15.92 12.33
CA GLY A 91 -8.80 -15.20 13.40
C GLY A 91 -8.54 -13.70 13.29
N ASP A 92 -7.94 -13.12 14.31
CA ASP A 92 -7.53 -11.71 14.34
C ASP A 92 -6.07 -11.48 13.94
N ARG A 93 -5.40 -12.55 13.45
CA ARG A 93 -3.98 -12.52 13.09
C ARG A 93 -3.80 -12.70 11.59
N LEU A 94 -2.69 -12.19 11.09
CA LEU A 94 -2.24 -12.45 9.72
C LEU A 94 -1.02 -13.36 9.78
N ILE A 95 -1.00 -14.38 8.92
CA ILE A 95 0.08 -15.36 8.84
C ILE A 95 0.71 -15.30 7.47
N GLY A 96 2.03 -15.25 7.42
CA GLY A 96 2.80 -15.30 6.20
C GLY A 96 4.26 -15.02 6.47
N ASP A 97 5.13 -15.62 5.67
CA ASP A 97 6.59 -15.51 5.79
C ASP A 97 7.24 -14.93 4.53
N SER A 98 6.44 -14.63 3.51
CA SER A 98 6.92 -14.07 2.25
C SER A 98 6.47 -12.63 2.10
N PRO A 99 7.34 -11.72 1.64
CA PRO A 99 6.94 -10.35 1.35
C PRO A 99 5.88 -10.32 0.24
N VAL A 100 4.92 -9.43 0.40
CA VAL A 100 3.90 -9.16 -0.62
C VAL A 100 4.39 -8.00 -1.48
N ARG A 101 4.27 -8.15 -2.79
CA ARG A 101 4.66 -7.14 -3.76
C ARG A 101 3.43 -6.65 -4.52
N PRO A 102 3.43 -5.40 -5.00
CA PRO A 102 2.34 -4.91 -5.82
C PRO A 102 2.15 -5.77 -7.07
N CYS A 103 0.89 -6.07 -7.40
CA CYS A 103 0.56 -6.78 -8.64
C CYS A 103 0.81 -5.87 -9.86
N GLY A 104 0.75 -6.45 -11.07
CA GLY A 104 1.00 -5.70 -12.30
C GLY A 104 0.07 -4.49 -12.48
N ARG A 105 -1.19 -4.63 -12.11
CA ARG A 105 -2.18 -3.55 -12.17
C ARG A 105 -1.78 -2.40 -11.23
N CYS A 106 -1.39 -2.71 -10.00
CA CYS A 106 -0.95 -1.69 -9.05
C CYS A 106 0.37 -1.06 -9.47
N ARG A 107 1.28 -1.83 -10.07
CA ARG A 107 2.54 -1.30 -10.59
C ARG A 107 2.30 -0.26 -11.68
N GLN A 108 1.30 -0.48 -12.53
CA GLN A 108 0.95 0.48 -13.58
C GLN A 108 0.44 1.79 -12.95
N LEU A 109 -0.42 1.68 -11.95
CA LEU A 109 -0.94 2.87 -11.25
C LEU A 109 0.17 3.63 -10.55
N LEU A 110 1.09 2.91 -9.90
CA LEU A 110 2.24 3.50 -9.23
C LEU A 110 3.18 4.20 -10.23
N ALA A 111 3.43 3.56 -11.37
CA ALA A 111 4.28 4.15 -12.41
C ALA A 111 3.72 5.48 -12.92
N GLU A 112 2.42 5.55 -13.15
CA GLU A 112 1.80 6.79 -13.58
C GLU A 112 1.84 7.86 -12.49
N ALA A 113 1.57 7.51 -11.25
CA ALA A 113 1.66 8.44 -10.12
C ALA A 113 3.08 8.97 -9.96
N ALA A 114 4.09 8.12 -10.09
CA ALA A 114 5.50 8.51 -10.04
C ALA A 114 5.83 9.51 -11.17
N GLN A 115 5.36 9.22 -12.37
CA GLN A 115 5.56 10.09 -13.53
C GLN A 115 4.91 11.45 -13.33
N LEU A 116 3.68 11.48 -12.84
CA LEU A 116 2.95 12.71 -12.56
C LEU A 116 3.65 13.56 -11.50
N GLY A 117 4.21 12.93 -10.49
CA GLY A 117 4.93 13.61 -9.41
C GLY A 117 6.37 13.98 -9.76
N GLY A 118 6.89 13.49 -10.88
CA GLY A 118 8.25 13.77 -11.31
C GLY A 118 9.33 13.15 -10.43
N ARG A 119 9.02 12.04 -9.73
CA ARG A 119 9.95 11.34 -8.85
C ARG A 119 9.61 9.86 -8.78
N ASP A 120 10.59 9.03 -8.48
CA ASP A 120 10.35 7.62 -8.18
C ASP A 120 9.59 7.47 -6.86
N ILE A 121 8.81 6.41 -6.77
CA ILE A 121 8.15 5.99 -5.53
C ILE A 121 8.91 4.77 -5.00
N VAL A 122 9.47 4.90 -3.80
CA VAL A 122 10.18 3.78 -3.15
C VAL A 122 9.15 2.81 -2.59
N VAL A 123 9.28 1.52 -2.90
CA VAL A 123 8.33 0.49 -2.47
C VAL A 123 8.99 -0.40 -1.41
N HIS A 124 8.40 -0.43 -0.23
CA HIS A 124 8.82 -1.30 0.87
C HIS A 124 7.84 -2.46 0.97
N CYS A 125 8.34 -3.68 0.85
CA CYS A 125 7.53 -4.90 0.89
C CYS A 125 7.91 -5.72 2.12
N ALA A 126 6.92 -6.23 2.83
CA ALA A 126 7.15 -7.08 3.99
C ALA A 126 6.12 -8.19 4.08
N SER A 127 6.44 -9.20 4.87
CA SER A 127 5.51 -10.26 5.25
C SER A 127 4.64 -9.84 6.42
N ALA A 128 3.60 -10.61 6.63
CA ALA A 128 2.70 -10.42 7.75
C ALA A 128 3.39 -10.59 9.10
#